data_bdf757fd4657459bf67208d9addd4b42
#
_entry.id   bdf757fd4657459bf67208d9addd4b42
#
_cell.length_a   1.000
_cell.length_b   1.000
_cell.length_c   1.000
_cell.angle_alpha   90.00
_cell.angle_beta   90.00
_cell.angle_gamma   90.00
#
_symmetry.space_group_name_H-M   'P 1'
#
loop_
_entity.id
_entity.type
_entity.pdbx_description
1 polymer ?
#
loop_
_entity_poly.entity_id
_entity_poly.type
_entity_poly.pdbx_seq_one_letter_code
_entity_poly.pdbx_strand_id
1 'polypeptide(L)'
;SGNADEDADSDGSKEIVTNLTDGQEVTTDEESGLTVSEVMDQAENEGIDLYEMEPGETVTFMAATGNARSSQQVSVTRGAEYRYADYGYGTYLTYQYTVKFGNVSATAYCVQPSKPGPGTGIYTINKVGDGKTLAKVCYYGTKASGDDGFFTEENGYGNLSAGARFILVHLAASYANGSSDAFSGANTTAQNLAKKLYNYCISQPDIPNVAMSFSDADVTAYVDGNSQRTKEITFKADELQSITIKLPSGVKLHNVTTGKTSKAGEAVEISGGTKFYLSAPLTQVQ
;
A
#
# COMPACT_ATOMS: atom_id res chain seq x y z
N SER A 1 20.25 2.97 34.91
CA SER A 1 18.93 3.22 34.45
C SER A 1 19.01 3.63 32.99
N GLY A 2 18.85 2.68 32.18
CA GLY A 2 19.07 2.83 30.77
C GLY A 2 17.82 3.22 30.03
N ASN A 3 17.97 4.20 29.21
CA ASN A 3 16.95 4.62 28.25
C ASN A 3 17.43 4.31 26.85
N ALA A 4 18.12 3.20 26.68
CA ALA A 4 18.61 2.82 25.35
C ALA A 4 17.51 2.27 24.43
N ASP A 5 16.37 1.89 25.00
CA ASP A 5 15.28 1.29 24.24
C ASP A 5 14.29 2.30 23.67
N GLU A 6 14.34 3.55 24.13
CA GLU A 6 13.44 4.58 23.63
C GLU A 6 13.88 5.17 22.30
N ASP A 7 15.15 5.11 21.98
CA ASP A 7 15.67 5.70 20.74
C ASP A 7 15.35 4.86 19.50
N ALA A 8 15.19 3.56 19.65
CA ALA A 8 14.78 2.71 18.54
C ALA A 8 13.31 2.97 18.14
N ASP A 9 12.54 3.45 19.08
CA ASP A 9 11.12 3.71 18.92
C ASP A 9 10.81 5.14 18.46
N SER A 10 11.79 6.03 18.51
CA SER A 10 11.65 7.40 18.03
C SER A 10 11.74 7.50 16.50
N ASP A 11 12.09 6.42 15.84
CA ASP A 11 12.06 6.34 14.40
C ASP A 11 10.63 6.52 13.89
N GLY A 12 10.44 7.37 12.88
CA GLY A 12 9.15 7.62 12.24
C GLY A 12 8.51 6.40 11.59
N SER A 13 9.18 5.25 11.55
CA SER A 13 8.67 4.02 10.95
C SER A 13 7.35 3.54 11.54
N LYS A 14 7.08 3.82 12.82
CA LYS A 14 5.81 3.47 13.47
C LYS A 14 4.62 4.25 12.96
N GLU A 15 4.86 5.40 12.40
CA GLU A 15 3.84 6.33 11.93
C GLU A 15 3.65 6.26 10.41
N ILE A 16 3.97 5.12 9.83
CA ILE A 16 3.66 4.83 8.42
C ILE A 16 2.28 4.22 8.34
N VAL A 17 1.45 4.78 7.48
CA VAL A 17 0.09 4.33 7.21
C VAL A 17 -0.07 3.95 5.74
N THR A 18 -0.95 3.01 5.48
CA THR A 18 -1.20 2.47 4.15
C THR A 18 -2.68 2.38 3.85
N ASN A 19 -3.04 2.21 2.58
CA ASN A 19 -4.40 2.02 2.10
C ASN A 19 -4.81 0.55 1.97
N LEU A 20 -4.10 -0.38 2.58
CA LEU A 20 -4.54 -1.78 2.64
C LEU A 20 -5.86 -1.88 3.39
N THR A 21 -6.78 -2.67 2.87
CA THR A 21 -8.12 -2.89 3.42
C THR A 21 -8.27 -4.30 3.95
N ASP A 22 -9.30 -4.52 4.79
CA ASP A 22 -9.64 -5.83 5.33
C ASP A 22 -9.97 -6.83 4.23
N GLY A 23 -9.81 -8.11 4.55
CA GLY A 23 -10.25 -9.20 3.69
C GLY A 23 -9.40 -9.40 2.44
N GLN A 24 -8.27 -8.75 2.33
CA GLN A 24 -7.36 -8.97 1.21
C GLN A 24 -6.62 -10.29 1.37
N GLU A 25 -6.76 -11.13 0.38
CA GLU A 25 -6.08 -12.42 0.29
C GLU A 25 -4.65 -12.21 -0.20
N VAL A 26 -3.74 -11.99 0.74
CA VAL A 26 -2.33 -11.81 0.43
C VAL A 26 -1.48 -12.66 1.34
N THR A 27 -0.41 -13.19 0.79
CA THR A 27 0.59 -13.89 1.59
C THR A 27 1.45 -12.86 2.30
N THR A 28 1.58 -13.00 3.60
CA THR A 28 2.52 -12.21 4.42
C THR A 28 3.97 -12.60 4.07
N ASP A 29 4.95 -12.11 4.82
CA ASP A 29 6.32 -12.55 4.59
C ASP A 29 6.46 -14.08 4.77
N GLU A 30 7.54 -14.65 4.22
CA GLU A 30 7.77 -16.09 4.28
C GLU A 30 7.93 -16.62 5.71
N GLU A 31 8.29 -15.76 6.66
CA GLU A 31 8.46 -16.16 8.06
C GLU A 31 7.12 -16.28 8.79
N SER A 32 6.18 -15.41 8.53
CA SER A 32 4.88 -15.47 9.20
C SER A 32 4.00 -16.61 8.69
N GLY A 33 4.08 -16.92 7.41
CA GLY A 33 3.27 -17.96 6.78
C GLY A 33 1.76 -17.69 6.83
N LEU A 34 1.34 -16.46 7.15
CA LEU A 34 -0.06 -16.06 7.22
C LEU A 34 -0.42 -15.17 6.03
N THR A 35 -1.68 -15.27 5.58
CA THR A 35 -2.28 -14.27 4.69
C THR A 35 -2.89 -13.13 5.51
N VAL A 36 -3.13 -11.99 4.88
CA VAL A 36 -3.83 -10.89 5.55
C VAL A 36 -5.23 -11.32 5.98
N SER A 37 -5.92 -12.09 5.14
CA SER A 37 -7.23 -12.63 5.47
C SER A 37 -7.18 -13.53 6.72
N GLU A 38 -6.19 -14.42 6.83
CA GLU A 38 -6.00 -15.26 8.03
C GLU A 38 -5.73 -14.44 9.28
N VAL A 39 -4.94 -13.38 9.18
CA VAL A 39 -4.68 -12.45 10.31
C VAL A 39 -5.99 -11.77 10.75
N MET A 40 -6.78 -11.29 9.81
CA MET A 40 -8.06 -10.64 10.11
C MET A 40 -9.07 -11.60 10.71
N ASP A 41 -9.17 -12.82 10.18
CA ASP A 41 -10.05 -13.87 10.70
C ASP A 41 -9.67 -14.28 12.12
N GLN A 42 -8.39 -14.45 12.41
CA GLN A 42 -7.93 -14.75 13.77
C GLN A 42 -8.22 -13.62 14.73
N ALA A 43 -8.01 -12.37 14.32
CA ALA A 43 -8.34 -11.21 15.14
C ALA A 43 -9.83 -11.17 15.47
N GLU A 44 -10.71 -11.40 14.49
CA GLU A 44 -12.15 -11.47 14.70
C GLU A 44 -12.54 -12.59 15.68
N ASN A 45 -12.00 -13.80 15.49
CA ASN A 45 -12.27 -14.95 16.34
C ASN A 45 -11.83 -14.74 17.80
N GLU A 46 -10.77 -13.98 18.01
CA GLU A 46 -10.25 -13.65 19.34
C GLU A 46 -10.88 -12.40 19.93
N GLY A 47 -11.78 -11.74 19.20
CA GLY A 47 -12.40 -10.49 19.64
C GLY A 47 -11.47 -9.29 19.57
N ILE A 48 -10.40 -9.36 18.77
CA ILE A 48 -9.46 -8.28 18.57
C ILE A 48 -9.90 -7.47 17.35
N ASP A 49 -10.22 -6.20 17.55
CA ASP A 49 -10.44 -5.27 16.45
C ASP A 49 -9.14 -4.58 16.10
N LEU A 50 -8.54 -4.96 14.97
CA LEU A 50 -7.27 -4.40 14.52
C LEU A 50 -7.35 -2.90 14.22
N TYR A 51 -8.56 -2.36 13.94
CA TYR A 51 -8.78 -0.94 13.73
C TYR A 51 -8.95 -0.15 15.02
N GLU A 52 -9.26 -0.83 16.13
CA GLU A 52 -9.42 -0.23 17.45
C GLU A 52 -8.22 -0.42 18.37
N MET A 53 -7.13 -1.01 17.85
CA MET A 53 -5.89 -1.16 18.61
C MET A 53 -5.25 0.19 18.90
N GLU A 54 -4.70 0.33 20.09
CA GLU A 54 -3.93 1.51 20.45
C GLU A 54 -2.53 1.48 19.79
N PRO A 55 -1.96 2.65 19.47
CA PRO A 55 -0.60 2.69 18.93
C PRO A 55 0.42 1.99 19.83
N GLY A 56 1.22 1.13 19.24
CA GLY A 56 2.22 0.36 19.97
C GLY A 56 1.74 -0.98 20.52
N GLU A 57 0.45 -1.26 20.49
CA GLU A 57 -0.04 -2.60 20.82
C GLU A 57 0.44 -3.63 19.80
N THR A 58 0.75 -4.81 20.30
CA THR A 58 1.12 -5.94 19.46
C THR A 58 0.22 -7.13 19.76
N VAL A 59 -0.05 -7.93 18.75
CA VAL A 59 -0.80 -9.18 18.87
C VAL A 59 0.03 -10.32 18.31
N THR A 60 -0.22 -11.51 18.82
CA THR A 60 0.41 -12.72 18.32
C THR A 60 -0.64 -13.58 17.63
N PHE A 61 -0.34 -13.99 16.42
CA PHE A 61 -1.20 -14.87 15.63
C PHE A 61 -0.52 -16.23 15.44
N MET A 62 -1.35 -17.25 15.28
CA MET A 62 -0.90 -18.59 14.92
C MET A 62 -0.89 -18.74 13.41
N ALA A 63 0.25 -19.16 12.85
CA ALA A 63 0.31 -19.56 11.46
C ALA A 63 -0.51 -20.84 11.22
N ALA A 64 -0.88 -21.10 9.98
CA ALA A 64 -1.60 -22.32 9.59
C ALA A 64 -0.87 -23.61 10.01
N THR A 65 0.45 -23.54 10.19
CA THR A 65 1.31 -24.62 10.70
C THR A 65 1.23 -24.80 12.22
N GLY A 66 0.47 -23.95 12.93
CA GLY A 66 0.38 -23.96 14.40
C GLY A 66 1.49 -23.22 15.13
N ASN A 67 2.43 -22.60 14.42
CA ASN A 67 3.50 -21.81 15.02
C ASN A 67 3.02 -20.42 15.41
N ALA A 68 3.23 -20.03 16.66
CA ALA A 68 2.96 -18.66 17.10
C ALA A 68 3.90 -17.67 16.42
N ARG A 69 3.36 -16.56 15.97
CA ARG A 69 4.11 -15.43 15.40
C ARG A 69 3.78 -14.16 16.15
N SER A 70 4.80 -13.38 16.51
CA SER A 70 4.55 -12.02 16.97
C SER A 70 4.05 -11.20 15.80
N SER A 71 3.27 -10.18 16.09
CA SER A 71 2.56 -9.27 15.18
C SER A 71 3.04 -9.27 13.73
N GLN A 72 2.15 -8.96 12.82
CA GLN A 72 2.41 -8.96 11.38
C GLN A 72 3.59 -8.07 11.03
N GLN A 73 4.54 -8.61 10.29
CA GLN A 73 5.66 -7.85 9.74
C GLN A 73 5.36 -7.37 8.32
N VAL A 74 5.88 -6.20 7.99
CA VAL A 74 5.83 -5.62 6.65
C VAL A 74 7.24 -5.26 6.19
N SER A 75 7.47 -5.38 4.91
CA SER A 75 8.66 -4.84 4.27
C SER A 75 8.37 -3.39 3.86
N VAL A 76 9.24 -2.48 4.25
CA VAL A 76 9.17 -1.06 3.90
C VAL A 76 10.33 -0.71 3.00
N THR A 77 10.04 -0.11 1.86
CA THR A 77 11.05 0.42 0.95
C THR A 77 10.92 1.94 0.88
N ARG A 78 12.00 2.63 1.23
CA ARG A 78 12.10 4.07 1.04
C ARG A 78 12.38 4.36 -0.43
N GLY A 79 11.50 5.13 -1.05
CA GLY A 79 11.59 5.53 -2.45
C GLY A 79 12.03 6.97 -2.63
N ALA A 80 11.39 7.68 -3.55
CA ALA A 80 11.72 9.04 -3.94
C ALA A 80 11.64 10.03 -2.77
N GLU A 81 12.59 10.97 -2.75
CA GLU A 81 12.59 12.12 -1.85
C GLU A 81 11.81 13.27 -2.48
N TYR A 82 10.96 13.90 -1.69
CA TYR A 82 10.24 15.10 -2.09
C TYR A 82 10.53 16.24 -1.11
N ARG A 83 11.23 17.27 -1.59
CA ARG A 83 11.54 18.46 -0.81
C ARG A 83 10.43 19.49 -0.96
N TYR A 84 9.93 20.02 0.14
CA TYR A 84 8.85 21.03 0.11
C TYR A 84 9.28 22.27 -0.66
N ALA A 85 10.57 22.68 -0.55
CA ALA A 85 11.08 23.85 -1.23
C ALA A 85 11.00 23.76 -2.76
N ASP A 86 11.13 22.57 -3.33
CA ASP A 86 11.07 22.36 -4.79
C ASP A 86 9.69 22.67 -5.36
N TYR A 87 8.67 22.72 -4.52
CA TYR A 87 7.27 22.98 -4.90
C TYR A 87 6.70 24.26 -4.29
N GLY A 88 7.54 25.05 -3.60
CA GLY A 88 7.09 26.24 -2.92
C GLY A 88 6.22 25.97 -1.68
N TYR A 89 6.42 24.83 -1.00
CA TYR A 89 5.60 24.39 0.11
C TYR A 89 6.27 24.50 1.49
N GLY A 90 7.55 24.83 1.56
CA GLY A 90 8.21 25.00 2.84
C GLY A 90 9.67 24.53 2.84
N THR A 91 10.14 24.04 3.99
CA THR A 91 11.56 23.76 4.24
C THR A 91 11.86 22.30 4.58
N TYR A 92 10.84 21.46 4.81
CA TYR A 92 11.01 20.05 5.13
C TYR A 92 11.04 19.19 3.88
N LEU A 93 11.17 17.91 4.09
CA LEU A 93 11.11 16.88 3.05
C LEU A 93 10.34 15.66 3.56
N THR A 94 9.89 14.85 2.65
CA THR A 94 9.31 13.53 2.91
C THR A 94 9.76 12.55 1.85
N TYR A 95 9.54 11.26 2.11
CA TYR A 95 9.84 10.19 1.17
C TYR A 95 8.57 9.45 0.79
N GLN A 96 8.52 8.95 -0.41
CA GLN A 96 7.53 7.95 -0.79
C GLN A 96 7.97 6.59 -0.26
N TYR A 97 7.07 5.91 0.43
CA TYR A 97 7.31 4.57 0.93
C TYR A 97 6.43 3.57 0.20
N THR A 98 6.97 2.37 -0.01
CA THR A 98 6.21 1.19 -0.41
C THR A 98 6.23 0.20 0.73
N VAL A 99 5.05 -0.22 1.16
CA VAL A 99 4.87 -1.25 2.18
C VAL A 99 4.40 -2.52 1.52
N LYS A 100 5.03 -3.64 1.83
CA LYS A 100 4.67 -4.96 1.31
C LYS A 100 4.28 -5.91 2.43
N PHE A 101 3.14 -6.56 2.22
CA PHE A 101 2.75 -7.79 2.90
C PHE A 101 2.96 -8.95 1.92
N GLY A 102 4.05 -9.72 2.09
CA GLY A 102 4.37 -10.75 1.14
C GLY A 102 4.45 -10.20 -0.29
N ASN A 103 3.51 -10.56 -1.14
CA ASN A 103 3.47 -10.13 -2.54
C ASN A 103 2.55 -8.93 -2.81
N VAL A 104 1.87 -8.39 -1.80
CA VAL A 104 1.01 -7.20 -1.97
C VAL A 104 1.75 -5.94 -1.58
N SER A 105 1.63 -4.91 -2.40
CA SER A 105 2.26 -3.60 -2.19
C SER A 105 1.21 -2.50 -2.06
N ALA A 106 1.52 -1.52 -1.21
CA ALA A 106 0.76 -0.29 -1.10
C ALA A 106 1.68 0.89 -0.83
N THR A 107 1.28 2.07 -1.26
CA THR A 107 1.95 3.32 -0.91
C THR A 107 1.68 3.67 0.54
N ALA A 108 2.72 4.12 1.25
CA ALA A 108 2.61 4.56 2.62
C ALA A 108 3.20 5.97 2.80
N TYR A 109 2.69 6.66 3.80
CA TYR A 109 3.04 8.04 4.11
C TYR A 109 3.56 8.15 5.54
N CYS A 110 4.62 8.92 5.74
CA CYS A 110 5.03 9.33 7.07
C CYS A 110 4.04 10.37 7.61
N VAL A 111 3.60 10.22 8.85
CA VAL A 111 2.62 11.11 9.47
C VAL A 111 3.20 11.93 10.64
N GLN A 112 4.50 11.89 10.83
CA GLN A 112 5.24 12.70 11.81
C GLN A 112 6.37 13.44 11.11
N PRO A 113 6.09 14.56 10.45
CA PRO A 113 7.07 15.26 9.58
C PRO A 113 8.36 15.69 10.27
N SER A 114 8.34 15.98 11.55
CA SER A 114 9.51 16.40 12.31
C SER A 114 10.44 15.25 12.72
N LYS A 115 9.98 14.00 12.61
CA LYS A 115 10.79 12.84 12.93
C LYS A 115 11.53 12.33 11.69
N PRO A 116 12.70 11.70 11.87
CA PRO A 116 13.37 11.02 10.78
C PRO A 116 12.46 9.97 10.17
N GLY A 117 12.40 9.92 8.84
CA GLY A 117 11.66 8.89 8.13
C GLY A 117 12.33 7.54 8.28
N PRO A 118 11.57 6.43 8.21
CA PRO A 118 12.16 5.09 8.29
C PRO A 118 13.09 4.82 7.11
N GLY A 119 14.09 3.98 7.35
CA GLY A 119 14.89 3.40 6.28
C GLY A 119 14.17 2.21 5.65
N THR A 120 14.74 1.69 4.57
CA THR A 120 14.31 0.42 4.00
C THR A 120 14.59 -0.71 5.01
N GLY A 121 13.62 -1.57 5.26
CA GLY A 121 13.75 -2.65 6.22
C GLY A 121 12.44 -3.38 6.49
N ILE A 122 12.47 -4.24 7.50
CA ILE A 122 11.31 -5.00 7.95
C ILE A 122 10.83 -4.38 9.26
N TYR A 123 9.54 -4.10 9.34
CA TYR A 123 8.90 -3.45 10.48
C TYR A 123 7.68 -4.23 10.94
N THR A 124 7.35 -4.08 12.21
CA THR A 124 6.14 -4.63 12.80
C THR A 124 4.99 -3.66 12.59
N ILE A 125 3.83 -4.18 12.18
CA ILE A 125 2.63 -3.37 12.02
C ILE A 125 2.04 -3.06 13.39
N ASN A 126 1.79 -1.78 13.61
CA ASN A 126 0.97 -1.29 14.69
C ASN A 126 -0.16 -0.44 14.11
N LYS A 127 -1.35 -0.52 14.69
CA LYS A 127 -2.43 0.36 14.32
C LYS A 127 -2.20 1.75 14.90
N VAL A 128 -2.55 2.78 14.13
CA VAL A 128 -2.48 4.17 14.53
C VAL A 128 -3.90 4.74 14.63
N GLY A 129 -4.27 5.22 15.81
CA GLY A 129 -5.58 5.85 16.07
C GLY A 129 -6.78 4.94 15.76
N ASP A 130 -7.90 5.53 15.39
CA ASP A 130 -9.10 4.78 14.97
C ASP A 130 -9.00 4.22 13.55
N GLY A 131 -8.04 4.66 12.82
CA GLY A 131 -7.75 4.22 11.46
C GLY A 131 -8.71 4.72 10.39
N LYS A 132 -9.94 5.06 10.72
CA LYS A 132 -11.00 5.34 9.72
C LYS A 132 -10.77 6.64 8.97
N THR A 133 -10.59 7.75 9.67
CA THR A 133 -10.32 9.06 9.05
C THR A 133 -9.01 9.05 8.32
N LEU A 134 -7.95 8.54 8.96
CA LEU A 134 -6.63 8.45 8.37
C LEU A 134 -6.63 7.56 7.12
N ALA A 135 -7.31 6.41 7.18
CA ALA A 135 -7.46 5.51 6.06
C ALA A 135 -8.15 6.19 4.86
N LYS A 136 -9.22 6.95 5.09
CA LYS A 136 -9.87 7.74 4.03
C LYS A 136 -8.91 8.75 3.38
N VAL A 137 -8.11 9.44 4.17
CA VAL A 137 -7.14 10.41 3.64
C VAL A 137 -6.07 9.71 2.81
N CYS A 138 -5.53 8.60 3.28
CA CYS A 138 -4.55 7.82 2.52
C CYS A 138 -5.15 7.25 1.23
N TYR A 139 -6.34 6.69 1.29
CA TYR A 139 -7.01 6.11 0.13
C TYR A 139 -7.38 7.16 -0.91
N TYR A 140 -8.21 8.11 -0.53
CA TYR A 140 -8.70 9.14 -1.46
C TYR A 140 -7.62 10.15 -1.85
N GLY A 141 -6.66 10.41 -0.97
CA GLY A 141 -5.50 11.22 -1.28
C GLY A 141 -4.60 10.57 -2.34
N THR A 142 -4.30 9.29 -2.20
CA THR A 142 -3.52 8.54 -3.20
C THR A 142 -4.27 8.45 -4.52
N LYS A 143 -5.56 8.15 -4.49
CA LYS A 143 -6.43 8.11 -5.67
C LYS A 143 -6.53 9.48 -6.35
N ALA A 144 -6.62 10.56 -5.57
CA ALA A 144 -6.65 11.92 -6.06
C ALA A 144 -5.33 12.37 -6.70
N SER A 145 -4.25 11.63 -6.52
CA SER A 145 -2.96 11.87 -7.19
C SER A 145 -2.95 11.44 -8.66
N GLY A 146 -3.99 10.74 -9.12
CA GLY A 146 -4.23 10.44 -10.53
C GLY A 146 -5.01 11.55 -11.23
N ASP A 147 -5.77 11.18 -12.26
CA ASP A 147 -6.56 12.10 -13.07
C ASP A 147 -7.94 12.40 -12.48
N ASP A 148 -8.31 11.72 -11.39
CA ASP A 148 -9.61 11.80 -10.74
C ASP A 148 -9.54 12.48 -9.38
N GLY A 149 -10.71 12.82 -8.83
CA GLY A 149 -10.85 13.26 -7.46
C GLY A 149 -10.48 14.74 -7.25
N PHE A 150 -9.71 14.98 -6.19
CA PHE A 150 -9.38 16.36 -5.77
C PHE A 150 -8.46 17.10 -6.75
N PHE A 151 -7.46 16.41 -7.30
CA PHE A 151 -6.45 17.01 -8.18
C PHE A 151 -6.92 17.02 -9.65
N THR A 152 -8.03 17.70 -9.89
CA THR A 152 -8.59 17.87 -11.23
C THR A 152 -8.49 19.31 -11.72
N GLU A 153 -8.53 19.52 -13.02
CA GLU A 153 -8.58 20.86 -13.62
C GLU A 153 -9.85 21.62 -13.20
N GLU A 154 -10.95 20.91 -13.05
CA GLU A 154 -12.22 21.46 -12.57
C GLU A 154 -12.08 22.11 -11.19
N ASN A 155 -11.32 21.51 -10.30
CA ASN A 155 -11.03 22.03 -8.97
C ASN A 155 -9.84 23.02 -8.96
N GLY A 156 -9.18 23.24 -10.08
CA GLY A 156 -8.02 24.13 -10.18
C GLY A 156 -6.69 23.53 -9.71
N TYR A 157 -6.64 22.23 -9.47
CA TYR A 157 -5.45 21.53 -8.94
C TYR A 157 -4.89 20.46 -9.88
N GLY A 158 -5.44 20.34 -11.09
CA GLY A 158 -5.06 19.29 -12.03
C GLY A 158 -3.65 19.44 -12.62
N ASN A 159 -3.09 20.63 -12.57
CA ASN A 159 -1.77 20.94 -13.10
C ASN A 159 -0.63 20.78 -12.06
N LEU A 160 -0.94 20.35 -10.84
CA LEU A 160 0.08 20.09 -9.83
C LEU A 160 0.90 18.86 -10.24
N SER A 161 2.22 18.94 -10.07
CA SER A 161 3.11 17.83 -10.32
C SER A 161 2.86 16.67 -9.35
N ALA A 162 3.29 15.47 -9.71
CA ALA A 162 3.17 14.30 -8.85
C ALA A 162 3.81 14.49 -7.47
N GLY A 163 4.99 15.14 -7.43
CA GLY A 163 5.66 15.45 -6.17
C GLY A 163 4.89 16.44 -5.29
N ALA A 164 4.33 17.48 -5.89
CA ALA A 164 3.48 18.43 -5.16
C ALA A 164 2.26 17.73 -4.57
N ARG A 165 1.58 16.91 -5.35
CA ARG A 165 0.44 16.11 -4.88
C ARG A 165 0.83 15.16 -3.75
N PHE A 166 1.97 14.48 -3.87
CA PHE A 166 2.45 13.58 -2.83
C PHE A 166 2.68 14.30 -1.50
N ILE A 167 3.33 15.46 -1.51
CA ILE A 167 3.54 16.27 -0.30
C ILE A 167 2.21 16.67 0.33
N LEU A 168 1.23 17.08 -0.46
CA LEU A 168 -0.09 17.46 0.07
C LEU A 168 -0.83 16.28 0.71
N VAL A 169 -0.73 15.09 0.15
CA VAL A 169 -1.30 13.88 0.76
C VAL A 169 -0.57 13.54 2.07
N HIS A 170 0.74 13.62 2.09
CA HIS A 170 1.55 13.46 3.30
C HIS A 170 1.14 14.43 4.41
N LEU A 171 0.98 15.70 4.09
CA LEU A 171 0.54 16.72 5.05
C LEU A 171 -0.89 16.47 5.53
N ALA A 172 -1.80 16.13 4.63
CA ALA A 172 -3.19 15.81 4.97
C ALA A 172 -3.27 14.56 5.85
N ALA A 173 -2.46 13.54 5.58
CA ALA A 173 -2.37 12.34 6.42
C ALA A 173 -1.81 12.65 7.81
N SER A 174 -0.79 13.49 7.91
CA SER A 174 -0.23 13.96 9.17
C SER A 174 -1.27 14.73 10.00
N TYR A 175 -2.04 15.58 9.32
CA TYR A 175 -3.14 16.33 9.94
C TYR A 175 -4.27 15.39 10.41
N ALA A 176 -4.66 14.43 9.60
CA ALA A 176 -5.66 13.42 9.95
C ALA A 176 -5.24 12.54 11.13
N ASN A 177 -3.94 12.27 11.24
CA ASN A 177 -3.37 11.54 12.39
C ASN A 177 -3.42 12.32 13.69
N GLY A 178 -3.68 13.62 13.63
CA GLY A 178 -3.67 14.49 14.81
C GLY A 178 -2.26 14.80 15.32
N SER A 179 -1.24 14.63 14.49
CA SER A 179 0.15 14.90 14.86
C SER A 179 0.32 16.38 15.17
N SER A 180 0.92 16.69 16.32
CA SER A 180 1.18 18.09 16.74
C SER A 180 2.13 18.82 15.79
N ASP A 181 2.95 18.07 15.06
CA ASP A 181 3.94 18.55 14.09
C ASP A 181 3.46 18.44 12.63
N ALA A 182 2.17 18.18 12.40
CA ALA A 182 1.63 17.88 11.06
C ALA A 182 2.06 18.89 9.99
N PHE A 183 2.12 20.15 10.33
CA PHE A 183 2.49 21.23 9.40
C PHE A 183 3.87 21.84 9.66
N SER A 184 4.69 21.20 10.47
CA SER A 184 6.07 21.64 10.67
C SER A 184 6.80 21.70 9.33
N GLY A 185 7.50 22.80 9.09
CA GLY A 185 8.21 23.00 7.83
C GLY A 185 7.33 23.33 6.62
N ALA A 186 6.00 23.31 6.75
CA ALA A 186 5.08 23.66 5.67
C ALA A 186 4.64 25.11 5.77
N ASN A 187 4.61 25.82 4.64
CA ASN A 187 4.11 27.19 4.58
C ASN A 187 2.58 27.26 4.54
N THR A 188 2.01 28.45 4.61
CA THR A 188 0.57 28.67 4.63
C THR A 188 -0.13 28.13 3.39
N THR A 189 0.47 28.25 2.22
CA THR A 189 -0.09 27.70 0.97
C THR A 189 -0.26 26.20 1.06
N ALA A 190 0.78 25.49 1.46
CA ALA A 190 0.76 24.03 1.61
C ALA A 190 -0.25 23.57 2.70
N GLN A 191 -0.26 24.27 3.84
CA GLN A 191 -1.21 23.98 4.92
C GLN A 191 -2.65 24.12 4.47
N ASN A 192 -2.98 25.20 3.75
CA ASN A 192 -4.34 25.44 3.27
C ASN A 192 -4.77 24.39 2.24
N LEU A 193 -3.89 24.02 1.32
CA LEU A 193 -4.16 22.98 0.32
C LEU A 193 -4.34 21.61 0.98
N ALA A 194 -3.48 21.29 1.95
CA ALA A 194 -3.57 20.02 2.69
C ALA A 194 -4.89 19.93 3.47
N LYS A 195 -5.34 21.00 4.11
CA LYS A 195 -6.63 21.04 4.79
C LYS A 195 -7.82 20.89 3.84
N LYS A 196 -7.75 21.49 2.66
CA LYS A 196 -8.77 21.31 1.62
C LYS A 196 -8.81 19.87 1.14
N LEU A 197 -7.66 19.26 0.91
CA LEU A 197 -7.56 17.85 0.55
C LEU A 197 -8.13 16.95 1.64
N TYR A 198 -7.78 17.20 2.89
CA TYR A 198 -8.34 16.50 4.04
C TYR A 198 -9.86 16.57 4.04
N ASN A 199 -10.45 17.77 3.93
CA ASN A 199 -11.90 17.94 3.91
C ASN A 199 -12.56 17.20 2.75
N TYR A 200 -11.94 17.20 1.58
CA TYR A 200 -12.40 16.41 0.45
C TYR A 200 -12.42 14.91 0.78
N CYS A 201 -11.32 14.39 1.33
CA CYS A 201 -11.19 12.95 1.63
C CYS A 201 -12.22 12.49 2.65
N ILE A 202 -12.41 13.23 3.75
CA ILE A 202 -13.37 12.83 4.79
C ILE A 202 -14.82 12.94 4.34
N SER A 203 -15.12 13.73 3.31
CA SER A 203 -16.47 13.84 2.73
C SER A 203 -16.81 12.69 1.79
N GLN A 204 -15.83 11.89 1.42
CA GLN A 204 -16.04 10.75 0.53
C GLN A 204 -16.69 9.58 1.27
N PRO A 205 -17.32 8.64 0.53
CA PRO A 205 -17.87 7.40 1.10
C PRO A 205 -16.80 6.58 1.82
N ASP A 206 -17.23 5.62 2.63
CA ASP A 206 -16.34 4.64 3.23
C ASP A 206 -15.48 3.94 2.16
N ILE A 207 -14.25 3.58 2.56
CA ILE A 207 -13.32 2.92 1.65
C ILE A 207 -13.94 1.60 1.17
N PRO A 208 -13.93 1.32 -0.16
CA PRO A 208 -14.42 0.05 -0.66
C PRO A 208 -13.64 -1.12 -0.06
N ASN A 209 -14.35 -2.11 0.45
CA ASN A 209 -13.76 -3.36 0.91
C ASN A 209 -13.80 -4.37 -0.23
N VAL A 210 -12.74 -4.41 -1.04
CA VAL A 210 -12.61 -5.30 -2.19
C VAL A 210 -11.67 -6.45 -1.83
N ALA A 211 -12.21 -7.66 -1.70
CA ALA A 211 -11.40 -8.86 -1.55
C ALA A 211 -10.60 -9.12 -2.84
N MET A 212 -9.32 -9.45 -2.69
CA MET A 212 -8.49 -9.84 -3.84
C MET A 212 -8.87 -11.21 -4.35
N SER A 213 -9.04 -11.32 -5.65
CA SER A 213 -9.28 -12.58 -6.33
C SER A 213 -8.87 -12.51 -7.79
N PHE A 214 -8.75 -13.66 -8.43
CA PHE A 214 -8.69 -13.75 -9.88
C PHE A 214 -10.06 -14.12 -10.43
N SER A 215 -10.37 -13.68 -11.65
CA SER A 215 -11.63 -14.04 -12.32
C SER A 215 -11.79 -15.55 -12.49
N ASP A 216 -10.66 -16.25 -12.57
CA ASP A 216 -10.59 -17.71 -12.63
C ASP A 216 -9.42 -18.20 -11.77
N ALA A 217 -9.69 -19.11 -10.84
CA ALA A 217 -8.70 -19.72 -9.98
C ALA A 217 -7.86 -20.78 -10.71
N ASP A 218 -8.51 -21.53 -11.59
CA ASP A 218 -7.91 -22.59 -12.40
C ASP A 218 -8.13 -22.29 -13.88
N VAL A 219 -7.05 -22.24 -14.63
CA VAL A 219 -7.11 -22.03 -16.08
C VAL A 219 -6.28 -23.06 -16.80
N THR A 220 -6.82 -23.53 -17.92
CA THR A 220 -6.12 -24.46 -18.82
C THR A 220 -5.55 -23.66 -19.99
N ALA A 221 -4.31 -23.95 -20.33
CA ALA A 221 -3.70 -23.38 -21.53
C ALA A 221 -4.20 -24.12 -22.78
N TYR A 222 -4.28 -23.39 -23.88
CA TYR A 222 -4.59 -23.92 -25.20
C TYR A 222 -3.49 -23.55 -26.19
N VAL A 223 -3.40 -24.31 -27.29
CA VAL A 223 -2.41 -24.08 -28.34
C VAL A 223 -2.75 -22.79 -29.10
N ASP A 224 -1.76 -21.92 -29.24
CA ASP A 224 -1.84 -20.68 -30.00
C ASP A 224 -0.57 -20.55 -30.86
N GLY A 225 -0.66 -20.93 -32.13
CA GLY A 225 0.49 -20.99 -33.03
C GLY A 225 1.55 -21.95 -32.52
N ASN A 226 2.77 -21.43 -32.29
CA ASN A 226 3.93 -22.20 -31.80
C ASN A 226 4.06 -22.22 -30.28
N SER A 227 3.07 -21.71 -29.58
CA SER A 227 3.04 -21.65 -28.12
C SER A 227 1.72 -22.11 -27.57
N GLN A 228 1.62 -22.15 -26.26
CA GLN A 228 0.36 -22.33 -25.53
C GLN A 228 0.09 -21.08 -24.69
N ARG A 229 -1.17 -20.80 -24.46
CA ARG A 229 -1.57 -19.66 -23.63
C ARG A 229 -2.87 -19.93 -22.85
N THR A 230 -3.07 -19.19 -21.78
CA THR A 230 -4.35 -19.15 -21.08
C THR A 230 -5.31 -18.16 -21.75
N LYS A 231 -6.59 -18.26 -21.45
CA LYS A 231 -7.53 -17.15 -21.66
C LYS A 231 -7.12 -15.94 -20.83
N GLU A 232 -7.76 -14.81 -21.07
CA GLU A 232 -7.57 -13.64 -20.23
C GLU A 232 -8.11 -13.87 -18.82
N ILE A 233 -7.33 -13.42 -17.84
CA ILE A 233 -7.65 -13.48 -16.43
C ILE A 233 -7.67 -12.02 -15.93
N THR A 234 -8.64 -11.68 -15.08
CA THR A 234 -8.68 -10.38 -14.42
C THR A 234 -8.26 -10.52 -12.97
N PHE A 235 -7.28 -9.71 -12.56
CA PHE A 235 -6.96 -9.53 -11.15
C PHE A 235 -7.96 -8.56 -10.53
N LYS A 236 -8.87 -9.09 -9.70
CA LYS A 236 -9.90 -8.32 -9.01
C LYS A 236 -9.36 -7.81 -7.69
N ALA A 237 -9.09 -6.54 -7.63
CA ALA A 237 -8.62 -5.83 -6.45
C ALA A 237 -8.86 -4.34 -6.64
N ASP A 238 -8.65 -3.55 -5.59
CA ASP A 238 -8.64 -2.10 -5.72
C ASP A 238 -7.47 -1.66 -6.62
N GLU A 239 -7.69 -0.62 -7.43
CA GLU A 239 -6.70 -0.10 -8.37
C GLU A 239 -5.42 0.42 -7.71
N LEU A 240 -5.49 0.81 -6.42
CA LEU A 240 -4.35 1.28 -5.65
C LEU A 240 -3.50 0.16 -5.05
N GLN A 241 -3.91 -1.07 -5.26
CA GLN A 241 -3.21 -2.24 -4.76
C GLN A 241 -2.53 -3.00 -5.90
N SER A 242 -1.43 -3.62 -5.58
CA SER A 242 -0.71 -4.46 -6.53
C SER A 242 -0.29 -5.77 -5.90
N ILE A 243 -0.06 -6.75 -6.75
CA ILE A 243 0.44 -8.07 -6.38
C ILE A 243 1.62 -8.42 -7.28
N THR A 244 2.60 -9.11 -6.71
CA THR A 244 3.70 -9.68 -7.48
C THR A 244 3.44 -11.16 -7.75
N ILE A 245 3.40 -11.53 -9.02
CA ILE A 245 3.25 -12.92 -9.46
C ILE A 245 4.62 -13.48 -9.80
N LYS A 246 4.98 -14.59 -9.16
CA LYS A 246 6.19 -15.35 -9.50
C LYS A 246 5.85 -16.32 -10.62
N LEU A 247 6.37 -16.06 -11.80
CA LEU A 247 6.13 -16.93 -12.95
C LEU A 247 7.03 -18.17 -12.91
N PRO A 248 6.49 -19.35 -13.23
CA PRO A 248 7.31 -20.52 -13.47
C PRO A 248 8.31 -20.30 -14.61
N SER A 249 9.40 -21.08 -14.62
CA SER A 249 10.36 -21.06 -15.72
C SER A 249 9.65 -21.28 -17.06
N GLY A 250 10.01 -20.50 -18.07
CA GLY A 250 9.42 -20.58 -19.41
C GLY A 250 8.07 -19.86 -19.58
N VAL A 251 7.46 -19.41 -18.51
CA VAL A 251 6.15 -18.75 -18.55
C VAL A 251 6.32 -17.22 -18.62
N LYS A 252 5.61 -16.59 -19.54
CA LYS A 252 5.50 -15.14 -19.69
C LYS A 252 4.11 -14.65 -19.26
N LEU A 253 4.04 -13.44 -18.72
CA LEU A 253 2.81 -12.75 -18.47
C LEU A 253 2.63 -11.62 -19.49
N HIS A 254 1.49 -11.64 -20.15
CA HIS A 254 1.07 -10.58 -21.07
C HIS A 254 0.02 -9.71 -20.39
N ASN A 255 0.41 -8.50 -20.03
CA ASN A 255 -0.51 -7.53 -19.42
C ASN A 255 -1.31 -6.86 -20.52
N VAL A 256 -2.57 -7.26 -20.67
CA VAL A 256 -3.46 -6.71 -21.71
C VAL A 256 -3.80 -5.26 -21.43
N THR A 257 -3.93 -4.89 -20.16
CA THR A 257 -4.28 -3.53 -19.74
C THR A 257 -3.19 -2.53 -20.11
N THR A 258 -1.90 -2.89 -19.94
CA THR A 258 -0.76 -2.01 -20.24
C THR A 258 -0.13 -2.28 -21.60
N GLY A 259 -0.41 -3.43 -22.23
CA GLY A 259 0.23 -3.88 -23.45
C GLY A 259 1.65 -4.42 -23.25
N LYS A 260 2.13 -4.57 -22.03
CA LYS A 260 3.49 -5.04 -21.72
C LYS A 260 3.54 -6.56 -21.59
N THR A 261 4.64 -7.14 -22.03
CA THR A 261 4.93 -8.58 -21.87
C THR A 261 6.18 -8.75 -21.01
N SER A 262 6.11 -9.63 -20.02
CA SER A 262 7.24 -9.96 -19.17
C SER A 262 8.27 -10.83 -19.89
N LYS A 263 9.46 -10.93 -19.31
CA LYS A 263 10.40 -12.03 -19.62
C LYS A 263 9.87 -13.33 -19.03
N ALA A 264 10.30 -14.45 -19.61
CA ALA A 264 9.94 -15.77 -19.11
C ALA A 264 10.53 -16.00 -17.72
N GLY A 265 9.71 -16.51 -16.79
CA GLY A 265 10.13 -16.83 -15.41
C GLY A 265 10.40 -15.61 -14.53
N GLU A 266 10.04 -14.41 -14.97
CA GLU A 266 10.22 -13.17 -14.22
C GLU A 266 9.14 -13.02 -13.13
N ALA A 267 9.48 -12.36 -12.02
CA ALA A 267 8.48 -11.88 -11.09
C ALA A 267 7.85 -10.60 -11.64
N VAL A 268 6.52 -10.56 -11.72
CA VAL A 268 5.77 -9.47 -12.37
C VAL A 268 4.79 -8.85 -11.38
N GLU A 269 4.85 -7.52 -11.23
CA GLU A 269 3.87 -6.77 -10.46
C GLU A 269 2.70 -6.35 -11.36
N ILE A 270 1.47 -6.61 -10.90
CA ILE A 270 0.24 -6.16 -11.55
C ILE A 270 -0.65 -5.42 -10.55
N SER A 271 -1.33 -4.40 -11.01
CA SER A 271 -2.28 -3.61 -10.21
C SER A 271 -3.70 -4.19 -10.28
N GLY A 272 -4.51 -3.87 -9.29
CA GLY A 272 -5.92 -4.24 -9.27
C GLY A 272 -6.65 -3.78 -10.54
N GLY A 273 -7.48 -4.63 -11.08
CA GLY A 273 -8.18 -4.43 -12.35
C GLY A 273 -7.41 -4.85 -13.60
N THR A 274 -6.15 -5.29 -13.45
CA THR A 274 -5.34 -5.72 -14.59
C THR A 274 -5.93 -6.98 -15.24
N LYS A 275 -6.04 -6.95 -16.56
CA LYS A 275 -6.31 -8.11 -17.41
C LYS A 275 -5.01 -8.62 -17.99
N PHE A 276 -4.80 -9.90 -17.90
CA PHE A 276 -3.57 -10.54 -18.38
C PHE A 276 -3.84 -11.98 -18.85
N TYR A 277 -2.90 -12.53 -19.58
CA TYR A 277 -2.83 -13.96 -19.86
C TYR A 277 -1.41 -14.45 -19.73
N LEU A 278 -1.25 -15.74 -19.54
CA LEU A 278 0.04 -16.41 -19.45
C LEU A 278 0.30 -17.17 -20.74
N SER A 279 1.55 -17.22 -21.18
CA SER A 279 2.00 -18.03 -22.31
C SER A 279 3.26 -18.81 -21.97
N ALA A 280 3.46 -19.91 -22.68
CA ALA A 280 4.61 -20.78 -22.51
C ALA A 280 4.93 -21.52 -23.80
N PRO A 281 6.14 -22.10 -23.97
CA PRO A 281 6.42 -23.03 -25.05
C PRO A 281 5.48 -24.24 -25.00
N LEU A 282 5.22 -24.87 -26.15
CA LEU A 282 4.37 -26.08 -26.23
C LEU A 282 4.91 -27.26 -25.40
N THR A 283 6.19 -27.27 -25.11
CA THR A 283 6.85 -28.30 -24.31
C THR A 283 6.70 -28.08 -22.81
N GLN A 284 6.14 -26.95 -22.37
CA GLN A 284 5.93 -26.66 -20.97
C GLN A 284 4.83 -27.56 -20.40
N VAL A 285 5.12 -28.23 -19.28
CA VAL A 285 4.12 -29.00 -18.55
C VAL A 285 3.25 -28.03 -17.75
N GLN A 286 1.94 -28.25 -17.78
CA GLN A 286 0.95 -27.43 -17.07
C GLN A 286 0.78 -27.88 -15.62
#